data_644870c648816bc32ea92d0c4841b79c
#
_entry.id   644870c648816bc32ea92d0c4841b79c
#
_cell.length_a   1.000
_cell.length_b   1.000
_cell.length_c   1.000
_cell.angle_alpha   90.00
_cell.angle_beta   90.00
_cell.angle_gamma   90.00
#
_symmetry.space_group_name_H-M   'P 1'
#
loop_
_entity.id
_entity.type
_entity.pdbx_description
1 polymer ?
#
loop_
_entity_poly.entity_id
_entity_poly.type
_entity_poly.pdbx_seq_one_letter_code
_entity_poly.pdbx_strand_id
1 'polypeptide(L)'
;MTANFSTHVFSPQHCGCDRLTSIDDVRQCLTEYIYWSSYAFRNRQCAGQLYATLLSFRDDAESVFIDVREMVKNMPWDDVKDCVEIIRCYISDEQKTIREISAIIGLCAYAATYWGGEDHPTSNSLNALFVMLEMLNYVDYNIIFRRMN
;
A
#
# COMPACT_ATOMS: atom_id res chain seq x y z
N MET A 1 -15.70 -2.80 15.95
CA MET A 1 -15.70 -2.73 15.23
C MET A 1 -15.14 -2.07 14.10
N THR A 2 -15.27 -2.58 13.09
CA THR A 2 -14.62 -2.12 11.92
C THR A 2 -15.04 -0.74 11.47
N ALA A 3 -16.27 -0.36 11.78
CA ALA A 3 -16.75 0.96 11.39
C ALA A 3 -15.90 2.06 12.03
N ASN A 4 -15.56 1.88 13.29
CA ASN A 4 -14.74 2.87 13.97
C ASN A 4 -13.33 2.88 13.39
N PHE A 5 -12.79 1.72 13.08
CA PHE A 5 -11.47 1.65 12.50
C PHE A 5 -11.43 2.38 11.18
N SER A 6 -12.39 2.14 10.29
CA SER A 6 -12.40 2.78 8.99
C SER A 6 -12.59 4.29 9.10
N THR A 7 -13.30 4.77 10.11
CA THR A 7 -13.51 6.18 10.30
C THR A 7 -12.20 6.89 10.68
N HIS A 8 -11.36 6.22 11.44
CA HIS A 8 -10.14 6.82 11.94
C HIS A 8 -8.91 6.52 11.12
N VAL A 9 -9.01 5.55 10.23
CA VAL A 9 -7.86 5.02 9.53
C VAL A 9 -7.11 6.08 8.77
N PHE A 10 -7.82 6.96 8.08
CA PHE A 10 -7.13 7.97 7.29
C PHE A 10 -7.64 9.35 7.67
N SER A 11 -7.29 9.76 8.87
CA SER A 11 -7.70 11.06 9.38
C SER A 11 -6.88 12.16 8.72
N PRO A 12 -7.37 13.40 8.72
CA PRO A 12 -6.65 14.51 8.12
C PRO A 12 -5.25 14.73 8.66
N GLN A 13 -5.00 14.41 9.92
CA GLN A 13 -3.67 14.62 10.45
C GLN A 13 -2.64 13.70 9.82
N HIS A 14 -3.04 12.54 9.32
CA HIS A 14 -2.12 11.67 8.60
C HIS A 14 -1.92 12.12 7.17
N CYS A 15 -2.89 12.79 6.60
CA CYS A 15 -2.80 13.30 5.24
C CYS A 15 -2.04 14.60 5.17
N GLY A 16 -1.90 15.29 6.29
CA GLY A 16 -1.37 16.65 6.30
C GLY A 16 0.11 16.72 6.48
N CYS A 17 0.52 17.32 7.58
CA CYS A 17 1.89 17.71 7.78
C CYS A 17 2.63 16.89 8.80
N ASP A 18 1.98 15.92 9.42
CA ASP A 18 2.62 15.17 10.49
C ASP A 18 3.79 14.40 9.94
N ARG A 19 4.89 14.49 10.65
CA ARG A 19 6.09 13.75 10.29
C ARG A 19 6.05 12.40 10.97
N LEU A 20 6.50 11.40 10.25
CA LEU A 20 6.62 10.07 10.82
C LEU A 20 7.92 10.01 11.61
N THR A 21 7.84 9.59 12.85
CA THR A 21 8.97 9.61 13.74
C THR A 21 9.54 8.24 14.06
N SER A 22 8.87 7.17 13.65
CA SER A 22 9.32 5.82 13.94
C SER A 22 8.92 4.86 12.83
N ILE A 23 9.51 3.68 12.87
CA ILE A 23 9.15 2.62 11.94
C ILE A 23 7.70 2.20 12.15
N ASP A 24 7.25 2.20 13.40
CA ASP A 24 5.85 1.87 13.68
C ASP A 24 4.90 2.88 13.08
N ASP A 25 5.27 4.16 13.06
CA ASP A 25 4.48 5.19 12.40
C ASP A 25 4.37 4.91 10.90
N VAL A 26 5.48 4.52 10.27
CA VAL A 26 5.48 4.19 8.85
C VAL A 26 4.55 3.01 8.57
N ARG A 27 4.70 1.95 9.36
CA ARG A 27 3.87 0.76 9.18
C ARG A 27 2.40 1.08 9.36
N GLN A 28 2.08 1.86 10.39
CA GLN A 28 0.68 2.23 10.63
C GLN A 28 0.14 3.08 9.49
N CYS A 29 0.92 4.05 9.04
CA CYS A 29 0.49 4.93 7.95
C CYS A 29 0.23 4.13 6.68
N LEU A 30 1.11 3.19 6.34
CA LEU A 30 0.92 2.36 5.15
C LEU A 30 -0.27 1.43 5.30
N THR A 31 -0.48 0.89 6.49
CA THR A 31 -1.65 0.06 6.77
C THR A 31 -2.93 0.86 6.53
N GLU A 32 -2.98 2.08 7.06
CA GLU A 32 -4.14 2.94 6.89
C GLU A 32 -4.35 3.29 5.42
N TYR A 33 -3.29 3.53 4.69
CA TYR A 33 -3.37 3.85 3.27
C TYR A 33 -3.99 2.69 2.48
N ILE A 34 -3.53 1.47 2.72
CA ILE A 34 -4.07 0.32 2.01
C ILE A 34 -5.52 0.08 2.41
N TYR A 35 -5.83 0.20 3.70
CA TYR A 35 -7.21 0.04 4.16
C TYR A 35 -8.12 1.08 3.53
N TRP A 36 -7.67 2.33 3.50
CA TRP A 36 -8.43 3.40 2.87
C TRP A 36 -8.64 3.12 1.38
N SER A 37 -7.60 2.62 0.72
CA SER A 37 -7.69 2.29 -0.71
C SER A 37 -8.72 1.20 -0.99
N SER A 38 -8.99 0.34 -0.01
CA SER A 38 -9.86 -0.82 -0.23
C SER A 38 -11.34 -0.44 -0.38
N TYR A 39 -11.77 0.69 0.18
CA TYR A 39 -13.17 1.07 0.04
C TYR A 39 -13.42 2.56 0.04
N ALA A 40 -12.53 3.36 0.59
CA ALA A 40 -12.76 4.79 0.77
C ALA A 40 -12.15 5.65 -0.34
N PHE A 41 -11.33 5.07 -1.19
CA PHE A 41 -10.55 5.83 -2.17
C PHE A 41 -11.42 6.75 -3.02
N ARG A 42 -12.55 6.25 -3.45
CA ARG A 42 -13.39 7.00 -4.39
C ARG A 42 -14.14 8.15 -3.74
N ASN A 43 -14.33 8.07 -2.42
CA ASN A 43 -15.19 8.99 -1.71
C ASN A 43 -14.44 9.94 -0.81
N ARG A 44 -13.13 9.80 -0.71
CA ARG A 44 -12.34 10.60 0.19
C ARG A 44 -11.50 11.59 -0.56
N GLN A 45 -11.45 12.75 0.00
CA GLN A 45 -10.51 13.74 -0.46
C GLN A 45 -9.58 14.04 0.68
N CYS A 46 -8.33 13.79 0.45
CA CYS A 46 -7.32 14.00 1.43
C CYS A 46 -6.24 14.84 0.79
N ALA A 47 -5.80 15.86 1.46
CA ALA A 47 -4.78 16.74 0.93
C ALA A 47 -3.59 16.72 1.86
N GLY A 48 -2.43 17.09 1.32
CA GLY A 48 -1.23 17.15 2.11
C GLY A 48 -0.07 16.42 1.45
N GLN A 49 1.11 16.75 1.90
CA GLN A 49 2.33 16.25 1.29
C GLN A 49 2.47 14.73 1.41
N LEU A 50 2.16 14.21 2.58
CA LEU A 50 2.27 12.78 2.82
C LEU A 50 1.31 12.01 1.92
N TYR A 51 0.09 12.49 1.80
CA TYR A 51 -0.90 11.81 0.98
C TYR A 51 -0.51 11.83 -0.48
N ALA A 52 0.02 12.95 -0.95
CA ALA A 52 0.51 13.05 -2.33
C ALA A 52 1.63 12.04 -2.56
N THR A 53 2.52 11.87 -1.59
CA THR A 53 3.59 10.89 -1.68
C THR A 53 3.03 9.47 -1.79
N LEU A 54 2.04 9.15 -0.97
CA LEU A 54 1.43 7.82 -1.02
C LEU A 54 0.76 7.55 -2.36
N LEU A 55 0.07 8.54 -2.90
CA LEU A 55 -0.55 8.36 -4.20
C LEU A 55 0.47 8.16 -5.31
N SER A 56 1.63 8.80 -5.20
CA SER A 56 2.67 8.66 -6.21
C SER A 56 3.24 7.23 -6.26
N PHE A 57 3.04 6.44 -5.21
CA PHE A 57 3.50 5.05 -5.21
C PHE A 57 2.80 4.21 -6.29
N ARG A 58 1.59 4.59 -6.67
CA ARG A 58 0.90 3.91 -7.77
C ARG A 58 1.61 4.14 -9.10
N ASP A 59 2.15 5.34 -9.29
CA ASP A 59 2.93 5.64 -10.50
C ASP A 59 4.19 4.79 -10.54
N ASP A 60 4.81 4.58 -9.39
CA ASP A 60 5.99 3.72 -9.31
C ASP A 60 5.63 2.28 -9.66
N ALA A 61 4.46 1.81 -9.23
CA ALA A 61 4.01 0.47 -9.59
C ALA A 61 3.82 0.34 -11.11
N GLU A 62 3.24 1.35 -11.75
CA GLU A 62 3.04 1.33 -13.18
C GLU A 62 4.37 1.37 -13.94
N SER A 63 5.39 1.91 -13.31
CA SER A 63 6.71 2.01 -13.90
C SER A 63 7.53 0.73 -13.75
N VAL A 64 7.40 0.06 -12.61
CA VAL A 64 8.19 -1.14 -12.30
C VAL A 64 7.55 -2.40 -12.88
N PHE A 65 6.22 -2.51 -12.79
CA PHE A 65 5.53 -3.69 -13.29
C PHE A 65 4.97 -3.39 -14.68
N ILE A 66 5.17 -4.32 -15.61
CA ILE A 66 4.87 -4.10 -17.03
C ILE A 66 3.39 -3.78 -17.23
N ASP A 67 2.51 -4.53 -16.60
CA ASP A 67 1.08 -4.29 -16.71
C ASP A 67 0.46 -4.52 -15.34
N VAL A 68 0.46 -3.46 -14.54
CA VAL A 68 0.03 -3.54 -13.14
C VAL A 68 -1.43 -3.96 -13.03
N ARG A 69 -2.27 -3.51 -13.94
CA ARG A 69 -3.71 -3.85 -13.87
C ARG A 69 -3.96 -5.31 -14.14
N GLU A 70 -3.30 -5.83 -15.16
CA GLU A 70 -3.41 -7.24 -15.49
C GLU A 70 -2.82 -8.10 -14.38
N MET A 71 -1.72 -7.67 -13.81
CA MET A 71 -1.09 -8.34 -12.68
C MET A 71 -2.04 -8.41 -11.49
N VAL A 72 -2.70 -7.31 -11.17
CA VAL A 72 -3.67 -7.26 -10.06
C VAL A 72 -4.82 -8.23 -10.31
N LYS A 73 -5.31 -8.28 -11.54
CA LYS A 73 -6.43 -9.18 -11.86
C LYS A 73 -6.06 -10.65 -11.73
N ASN A 74 -4.84 -10.99 -12.07
CA ASN A 74 -4.45 -12.39 -12.23
C ASN A 74 -3.67 -12.98 -11.07
N MET A 75 -3.24 -12.17 -10.12
CA MET A 75 -2.52 -12.69 -8.97
C MET A 75 -3.48 -13.37 -7.99
N PRO A 76 -3.01 -14.38 -7.29
CA PRO A 76 -3.85 -15.13 -6.34
C PRO A 76 -3.98 -14.39 -5.01
N TRP A 77 -4.75 -13.31 -4.98
CA TRP A 77 -4.91 -12.47 -3.79
C TRP A 77 -5.57 -13.20 -2.62
N ASP A 78 -6.15 -14.35 -2.87
CA ASP A 78 -6.67 -15.20 -1.80
C ASP A 78 -5.56 -15.97 -1.08
N ASP A 79 -4.32 -15.90 -1.57
CA ASP A 79 -3.18 -16.59 -0.98
C ASP A 79 -2.01 -15.62 -0.87
N VAL A 80 -1.81 -15.10 0.35
CA VAL A 80 -0.80 -14.09 0.60
C VAL A 80 0.60 -14.59 0.24
N LYS A 81 0.89 -15.83 0.59
CA LYS A 81 2.22 -16.40 0.36
C LYS A 81 2.55 -16.48 -1.12
N ASP A 82 1.61 -16.93 -1.92
CA ASP A 82 1.81 -17.02 -3.36
C ASP A 82 1.99 -15.64 -3.98
N CYS A 83 1.22 -14.65 -3.52
CA CYS A 83 1.39 -13.28 -4.00
C CYS A 83 2.77 -12.76 -3.71
N VAL A 84 3.27 -12.99 -2.49
CA VAL A 84 4.60 -12.54 -2.11
C VAL A 84 5.66 -13.16 -3.03
N GLU A 85 5.53 -14.44 -3.33
CA GLU A 85 6.49 -15.10 -4.20
C GLU A 85 6.47 -14.55 -5.61
N ILE A 86 5.29 -14.27 -6.13
CA ILE A 86 5.16 -13.69 -7.47
C ILE A 86 5.81 -12.30 -7.51
N ILE A 87 5.51 -11.47 -6.52
CA ILE A 87 6.07 -10.11 -6.49
C ILE A 87 7.59 -10.17 -6.42
N ARG A 88 8.13 -11.08 -5.63
CA ARG A 88 9.57 -11.18 -5.48
C ARG A 88 10.30 -11.54 -6.77
N CYS A 89 9.59 -12.14 -7.72
CA CYS A 89 10.19 -12.43 -9.02
C CYS A 89 10.40 -11.19 -9.87
N TYR A 90 9.71 -10.10 -9.56
CA TYR A 90 9.78 -8.87 -10.35
C TYR A 90 10.76 -7.85 -9.78
N ILE A 91 11.30 -8.08 -8.60
CA ILE A 91 12.18 -7.12 -7.96
C ILE A 91 13.52 -7.76 -7.65
N SER A 92 14.53 -6.91 -7.52
CA SER A 92 15.89 -7.37 -7.22
C SER A 92 15.98 -7.83 -5.77
N ASP A 93 16.56 -9.00 -5.55
CA ASP A 93 16.76 -9.50 -4.18
C ASP A 93 17.91 -8.80 -3.47
N GLU A 94 18.88 -8.30 -4.23
CA GLU A 94 20.12 -7.79 -3.64
C GLU A 94 20.02 -6.34 -3.22
N GLN A 95 19.35 -5.52 -4.02
CA GLN A 95 19.24 -4.10 -3.72
C GLN A 95 17.86 -3.62 -4.08
N LYS A 96 16.99 -3.59 -3.10
CA LYS A 96 15.69 -3.01 -3.31
C LYS A 96 15.82 -1.50 -3.27
N THR A 97 15.59 -0.88 -4.41
CA THR A 97 15.62 0.57 -4.49
C THR A 97 14.36 1.14 -3.88
N ILE A 98 14.41 2.43 -3.57
CA ILE A 98 13.23 3.13 -3.05
C ILE A 98 12.07 3.01 -4.04
N ARG A 99 12.37 3.01 -5.34
CA ARG A 99 11.35 2.90 -6.37
C ARG A 99 10.68 1.53 -6.35
N GLU A 100 11.44 0.47 -6.17
CA GLU A 100 10.88 -0.88 -6.08
C GLU A 100 10.02 -1.03 -4.84
N ILE A 101 10.46 -0.49 -3.72
CA ILE A 101 9.69 -0.56 -2.48
C ILE A 101 8.40 0.22 -2.63
N SER A 102 8.46 1.43 -3.19
CA SER A 102 7.28 2.24 -3.45
C SER A 102 6.33 1.53 -4.41
N ALA A 103 6.88 0.83 -5.42
CA ALA A 103 6.08 0.10 -6.39
C ALA A 103 5.33 -1.06 -5.73
N ILE A 104 5.94 -1.74 -4.78
CA ILE A 104 5.27 -2.81 -4.05
C ILE A 104 4.05 -2.25 -3.30
N ILE A 105 4.26 -1.14 -2.61
CA ILE A 105 3.16 -0.51 -1.87
C ILE A 105 2.07 -0.05 -2.85
N GLY A 106 2.47 0.55 -3.97
CA GLY A 106 1.53 0.98 -4.98
C GLY A 106 0.74 -0.16 -5.59
N LEU A 107 1.39 -1.28 -5.86
CA LEU A 107 0.71 -2.47 -6.38
C LEU A 107 -0.35 -2.96 -5.40
N CYS A 108 -0.01 -3.03 -4.13
CA CYS A 108 -0.95 -3.47 -3.10
C CYS A 108 -2.11 -2.49 -2.96
N ALA A 109 -1.86 -1.19 -3.10
CA ALA A 109 -2.93 -0.19 -3.08
C ALA A 109 -3.85 -0.35 -4.28
N TYR A 110 -3.29 -0.61 -5.46
CA TYR A 110 -4.09 -0.91 -6.65
C TYR A 110 -4.99 -2.12 -6.42
N ALA A 111 -4.41 -3.18 -5.87
CA ALA A 111 -5.18 -4.39 -5.61
C ALA A 111 -6.28 -4.14 -4.57
N ALA A 112 -5.96 -3.40 -3.53
CA ALA A 112 -6.94 -3.07 -2.50
C ALA A 112 -8.10 -2.28 -3.09
N THR A 113 -7.83 -1.35 -4.00
CA THR A 113 -8.87 -0.58 -4.66
C THR A 113 -9.67 -1.46 -5.62
N TYR A 114 -8.99 -2.26 -6.41
CA TYR A 114 -9.65 -3.10 -7.43
C TYR A 114 -10.60 -4.11 -6.78
N TRP A 115 -10.15 -4.73 -5.69
CA TRP A 115 -10.93 -5.75 -5.01
C TRP A 115 -11.77 -5.19 -3.86
N GLY A 116 -11.79 -3.86 -3.71
CA GLY A 116 -12.48 -3.23 -2.61
C GLY A 116 -13.99 -3.28 -2.75
N GLY A 117 -14.67 -3.28 -1.62
CA GLY A 117 -16.11 -3.20 -1.59
C GLY A 117 -16.60 -1.76 -1.51
N GLU A 118 -17.91 -1.59 -1.48
CA GLU A 118 -18.48 -0.25 -1.37
C GLU A 118 -18.45 0.27 0.07
N ASP A 119 -18.80 -0.60 1.01
CA ASP A 119 -18.95 -0.20 2.39
C ASP A 119 -17.89 -0.78 3.31
N HIS A 120 -17.20 -1.79 2.86
CA HIS A 120 -16.22 -2.48 3.69
C HIS A 120 -15.21 -3.21 2.81
N PRO A 121 -14.03 -3.51 3.34
CA PRO A 121 -13.03 -4.26 2.57
C PRO A 121 -13.50 -5.67 2.28
N THR A 122 -13.10 -6.19 1.13
CA THR A 122 -13.32 -7.60 0.81
C THR A 122 -12.12 -8.42 1.29
N SER A 123 -12.25 -9.74 1.23
CA SER A 123 -11.15 -10.62 1.61
C SER A 123 -9.91 -10.36 0.78
N ASN A 124 -10.07 -10.20 -0.53
CA ASN A 124 -8.92 -9.95 -1.38
C ASN A 124 -8.27 -8.61 -1.12
N SER A 125 -9.06 -7.58 -0.84
CA SER A 125 -8.48 -6.27 -0.53
C SER A 125 -7.75 -6.28 0.80
N LEU A 126 -8.24 -7.02 1.79
CA LEU A 126 -7.52 -7.18 3.05
C LEU A 126 -6.25 -8.01 2.88
N ASN A 127 -6.29 -9.02 2.02
CA ASN A 127 -5.10 -9.79 1.74
C ASN A 127 -4.03 -8.94 1.05
N ALA A 128 -4.42 -7.96 0.26
CA ALA A 128 -3.45 -7.03 -0.31
C ALA A 128 -2.68 -6.28 0.80
N LEU A 129 -3.36 -5.93 1.88
CA LEU A 129 -2.70 -5.35 3.03
C LEU A 129 -1.68 -6.32 3.62
N PHE A 130 -2.06 -7.58 3.79
CA PHE A 130 -1.16 -8.57 4.37
C PHE A 130 0.02 -8.86 3.45
N VAL A 131 -0.19 -8.85 2.14
CA VAL A 131 0.90 -8.98 1.17
C VAL A 131 1.90 -7.84 1.34
N MET A 132 1.40 -6.61 1.46
CA MET A 132 2.27 -5.47 1.66
C MET A 132 3.08 -5.62 2.94
N LEU A 133 2.43 -5.97 4.05
CA LEU A 133 3.12 -6.11 5.32
C LEU A 133 4.17 -7.20 5.27
N GLU A 134 3.88 -8.30 4.58
CA GLU A 134 4.84 -9.39 4.44
C GLU A 134 6.04 -8.93 3.60
N MET A 135 5.78 -8.22 2.51
CA MET A 135 6.87 -7.73 1.66
C MET A 135 7.76 -6.73 2.39
N LEU A 136 7.18 -5.92 3.26
CA LEU A 136 7.96 -4.94 4.00
C LEU A 136 8.91 -5.56 5.00
N ASN A 137 8.72 -6.83 5.35
CA ASN A 137 9.68 -7.54 6.19
C ASN A 137 11.01 -7.76 5.48
N TYR A 138 11.05 -7.63 4.16
CA TYR A 138 12.25 -7.86 3.36
C TYR A 138 12.93 -6.56 2.95
N VAL A 139 12.50 -5.42 3.46
CA VAL A 139 13.04 -4.14 3.02
C VAL A 139 13.65 -3.38 4.19
N ASP A 140 14.52 -2.43 3.85
CA ASP A 140 15.08 -1.52 4.84
C ASP A 140 14.09 -0.38 5.07
N TYR A 141 13.50 -0.34 6.25
CA TYR A 141 12.53 0.70 6.57
C TYR A 141 13.13 2.10 6.50
N ASN A 142 14.45 2.24 6.66
CA ASN A 142 15.06 3.55 6.54
C ASN A 142 14.86 4.17 5.17
N ILE A 143 14.84 3.34 4.14
CA ILE A 143 14.63 3.81 2.77
C ILE A 143 13.23 4.40 2.62
N ILE A 144 12.21 3.64 3.03
CA ILE A 144 10.84 4.12 2.89
C ILE A 144 10.56 5.26 3.86
N PHE A 145 11.18 5.23 5.03
CA PHE A 145 11.04 6.30 6.01
C PHE A 145 11.48 7.64 5.41
N ARG A 146 12.62 7.65 4.73
CA ARG A 146 13.11 8.88 4.10
C ARG A 146 12.19 9.33 2.97
N ARG A 147 11.62 8.39 2.23
CA ARG A 147 10.71 8.73 1.14
C ARG A 147 9.44 9.41 1.66
N MET A 148 8.96 9.00 2.82
CA MET A 148 7.70 9.49 3.37
C MET A 148 7.87 10.74 4.23
N ASN A 149 9.08 11.11 4.54
CA ASN A 149 9.39 12.34 5.24
C ASN A 149 10.17 13.28 4.30
#